data_61b4674516a386d14443cdd8306a5852
#
_entry.id   61b4674516a386d14443cdd8306a5852
#
_cell.length_a   1.000
_cell.length_b   1.000
_cell.length_c   1.000
_cell.angle_alpha   90.00
_cell.angle_beta   90.00
_cell.angle_gamma   90.00
#
_symmetry.space_group_name_H-M   'P 1'
#
loop_
_entity.id
_entity.type
_entity.pdbx_description
1 polymer ?
#
loop_
_entity_poly.entity_id
_entity_poly.type
_entity_poly.pdbx_seq_one_letter_code
_entity_poly.pdbx_strand_id
1 'polypeptide(L)'
;TRNLSILGGEPLCKENLDIVHYLCSDIKKRLPKTKIIIWTGYTLHQLKIRAKNDLRIKDLLDNLLDTIVDGPYKQELRDLRLKLRGSSNQKIWERTTTKFLRRKVWKEKKED
;
A
#
# COMPACT_ATOMS: atom_id res chain seq x y z
N THR A 1 5.91 0.91 18.54
CA THR A 1 5.45 0.50 17.21
C THR A 1 6.24 1.22 16.14
N ARG A 2 6.83 0.49 15.25
CA ARG A 2 7.61 1.04 14.15
C ARG A 2 6.83 1.01 12.86
N ASN A 3 7.14 1.96 11.97
CA ASN A 3 6.57 1.99 10.64
C ASN A 3 7.69 1.82 9.62
N LEU A 4 7.41 1.05 8.57
CA LEU A 4 8.29 0.94 7.41
C LEU A 4 7.61 1.64 6.24
N SER A 5 8.31 2.59 5.63
CA SER A 5 7.80 3.33 4.48
C SER A 5 8.55 2.89 3.22
N ILE A 6 7.81 2.50 2.19
CA ILE A 6 8.38 2.10 0.90
C ILE A 6 8.03 3.16 -0.12
N LEU A 7 9.05 3.86 -0.61
CA LEU A 7 8.90 4.94 -1.56
C LEU A 7 10.11 4.96 -2.52
N GLY A 8 10.15 5.95 -3.41
CA GLY A 8 11.13 5.99 -4.47
C GLY A 8 10.48 5.55 -5.77
N GLY A 9 11.20 5.07 -6.77
CA GLY A 9 10.63 4.58 -8.02
C GLY A 9 9.38 3.72 -7.78
N GLU A 10 8.80 3.11 -8.80
CA GLU A 10 7.57 2.33 -8.60
C GLU A 10 7.90 1.01 -7.90
N PRO A 11 7.55 0.85 -6.59
CA PRO A 11 7.91 -0.37 -5.85
C PRO A 11 7.18 -1.62 -6.32
N LEU A 12 6.00 -1.47 -6.94
CA LEU A 12 5.18 -2.61 -7.35
C LEU A 12 5.30 -2.90 -8.84
N CYS A 13 6.24 -2.28 -9.54
CA CYS A 13 6.53 -2.65 -10.92
C CYS A 13 7.18 -4.04 -10.95
N LYS A 14 7.12 -4.66 -12.13
CA LYS A 14 7.61 -6.03 -12.31
C LYS A 14 9.06 -6.21 -11.84
N GLU A 15 9.90 -5.23 -12.11
CA GLU A 15 11.33 -5.29 -11.79
C GLU A 15 11.61 -5.26 -10.29
N ASN A 16 10.77 -4.58 -9.52
CA ASN A 16 10.98 -4.39 -8.08
C ASN A 16 10.14 -5.30 -7.20
N LEU A 17 9.14 -5.96 -7.77
CA LEU A 17 8.13 -6.67 -6.99
C LEU A 17 8.71 -7.79 -6.12
N ASP A 18 9.64 -8.56 -6.64
CA ASP A 18 10.23 -9.68 -5.88
C ASP A 18 10.92 -9.17 -4.61
N ILE A 19 11.75 -8.13 -4.74
CA ILE A 19 12.49 -7.62 -3.58
C ILE A 19 11.56 -6.93 -2.59
N VAL A 20 10.56 -6.20 -3.06
CA VAL A 20 9.58 -5.54 -2.19
C VAL A 20 8.78 -6.60 -1.42
N HIS A 21 8.30 -7.63 -2.10
CA HIS A 21 7.57 -8.72 -1.46
C HIS A 21 8.44 -9.43 -0.42
N TYR A 22 9.70 -9.73 -0.77
CA TYR A 22 10.63 -10.37 0.15
C TYR A 22 10.85 -9.52 1.40
N LEU A 23 11.12 -8.22 1.23
CA LEU A 23 11.39 -7.32 2.36
C LEU A 23 10.18 -7.20 3.28
N CYS A 24 8.98 -7.05 2.72
CA CYS A 24 7.76 -6.95 3.51
C CYS A 24 7.49 -8.26 4.27
N SER A 25 7.67 -9.40 3.61
CA SER A 25 7.50 -10.71 4.25
C SER A 25 8.48 -10.89 5.41
N ASP A 26 9.74 -10.54 5.19
CA ASP A 26 10.79 -10.68 6.19
C ASP A 26 10.52 -9.77 7.40
N ILE A 27 10.15 -8.53 7.15
CA ILE A 27 9.85 -7.57 8.23
C ILE A 27 8.65 -8.05 9.05
N LYS A 28 7.57 -8.48 8.41
CA LYS A 28 6.40 -8.97 9.15
C LYS A 28 6.70 -10.23 9.95
N LYS A 29 7.60 -11.06 9.45
CA LYS A 29 8.01 -12.27 10.16
C LYS A 29 8.83 -11.96 11.40
N ARG A 30 9.79 -11.04 11.29
CA ARG A 30 10.69 -10.69 12.38
C ARG A 30 10.12 -9.64 13.34
N LEU A 31 9.35 -8.70 12.81
CA LEU A 31 8.79 -7.58 13.57
C LEU A 31 7.30 -7.44 13.25
N PRO A 32 6.46 -8.38 13.71
CA PRO A 32 5.05 -8.44 13.26
C PRO A 32 4.21 -7.22 13.63
N LYS A 33 4.66 -6.40 14.58
CA LYS A 33 3.94 -5.17 14.94
C LYS A 33 4.31 -3.96 14.07
N THR A 34 5.27 -4.11 13.16
CA THR A 34 5.65 -3.04 12.25
C THR A 34 4.52 -2.78 11.25
N LYS A 35 4.15 -1.51 11.07
CA LYS A 35 3.19 -1.11 10.06
C LYS A 35 3.93 -0.78 8.77
N ILE A 36 3.49 -1.34 7.66
CA ILE A 36 4.11 -1.12 6.35
C ILE A 36 3.22 -0.20 5.53
N ILE A 37 3.81 0.92 5.10
CA ILE A 37 3.15 1.93 4.27
C ILE A 37 3.86 1.96 2.93
N ILE A 38 3.09 1.90 1.83
CA ILE A 38 3.66 1.94 0.49
C ILE A 38 3.03 3.07 -0.32
N TRP A 39 3.86 3.75 -1.11
CA TRP A 39 3.43 4.72 -2.11
C TRP A 39 3.58 4.07 -3.48
N THR A 40 2.49 4.01 -4.25
CA THR A 40 2.51 3.39 -5.57
C THR A 40 1.71 4.23 -6.56
N GLY A 41 2.15 4.25 -7.82
CA GLY A 41 1.41 4.88 -8.90
C GLY A 41 0.22 4.06 -9.38
N TYR A 42 0.15 2.78 -9.01
CA TYR A 42 -1.02 1.96 -9.30
C TYR A 42 -2.16 2.34 -8.35
N THR A 43 -3.40 2.23 -8.84
CA THR A 43 -4.56 2.37 -7.96
C THR A 43 -4.81 1.05 -7.23
N LEU A 44 -5.50 1.12 -6.09
CA LEU A 44 -5.89 -0.12 -5.38
C LEU A 44 -6.69 -1.05 -6.28
N HIS A 45 -7.56 -0.49 -7.13
CA HIS A 45 -8.33 -1.29 -8.07
C HIS A 45 -7.42 -2.06 -9.04
N GLN A 46 -6.41 -1.40 -9.59
CA GLN A 46 -5.43 -2.05 -10.47
C GLN A 46 -4.66 -3.14 -9.73
N LEU A 47 -4.29 -2.89 -8.47
CA LEU A 47 -3.59 -3.90 -7.67
C LEU A 47 -4.46 -5.12 -7.39
N LYS A 48 -5.75 -4.92 -7.13
CA LYS A 48 -6.68 -6.03 -6.94
C LYS A 48 -6.81 -6.89 -8.20
N ILE A 49 -6.79 -6.26 -9.36
CA ILE A 49 -6.81 -7.00 -10.63
C ILE A 49 -5.51 -7.80 -10.81
N ARG A 50 -4.37 -7.19 -10.54
CA ARG A 50 -3.07 -7.88 -10.63
C ARG A 50 -2.98 -9.05 -9.65
N ALA A 51 -3.59 -8.92 -8.47
CA ALA A 51 -3.57 -9.96 -7.44
C ALA A 51 -4.23 -11.26 -7.90
N LYS A 52 -5.12 -11.19 -8.88
CA LYS A 52 -5.78 -12.39 -9.41
C LYS A 52 -4.79 -13.33 -10.11
N ASN A 53 -3.70 -12.78 -10.65
CA ASN A 53 -2.73 -13.53 -11.42
C ASN A 53 -1.30 -13.47 -10.85
N ASP A 54 -1.12 -12.82 -9.71
CA ASP A 54 0.20 -12.69 -9.09
C ASP A 54 0.07 -12.86 -7.58
N LEU A 55 0.57 -13.99 -7.09
CA LEU A 55 0.50 -14.33 -5.67
C LEU A 55 1.28 -13.37 -4.78
N ARG A 56 2.33 -12.73 -5.31
CA ARG A 56 3.09 -11.75 -4.54
C ARG A 56 2.25 -10.50 -4.25
N ILE A 57 1.53 -10.02 -5.27
CA ILE A 57 0.61 -8.89 -5.09
C ILE A 57 -0.52 -9.28 -4.13
N LYS A 58 -1.08 -10.48 -4.30
CA LYS A 58 -2.14 -10.96 -3.41
C LYS A 58 -1.66 -11.01 -1.96
N ASP A 59 -0.48 -11.54 -1.71
CA ASP A 59 0.09 -11.64 -0.37
C ASP A 59 0.34 -10.24 0.22
N LEU A 60 0.87 -9.31 -0.58
CA LEU A 60 1.07 -7.93 -0.13
C LEU A 60 -0.25 -7.29 0.31
N LEU A 61 -1.31 -7.45 -0.47
CA LEU A 61 -2.62 -6.85 -0.17
C LEU A 61 -3.32 -7.53 1.01
N ASP A 62 -3.22 -8.84 1.11
CA ASP A 62 -3.98 -9.60 2.11
C ASP A 62 -3.26 -9.66 3.46
N ASN A 63 -1.93 -9.68 3.47
CA ASN A 63 -1.19 -10.03 4.68
C ASN A 63 -0.09 -9.05 5.09
N LEU A 64 0.48 -8.31 4.18
CA LEU A 64 1.72 -7.59 4.46
C LEU A 64 1.57 -6.08 4.56
N LEU A 65 0.88 -5.44 3.62
CA LEU A 65 0.73 -3.99 3.61
C LEU A 65 -0.37 -3.54 4.56
N ASP A 66 -0.12 -2.48 5.30
CA ASP A 66 -1.10 -1.90 6.22
C ASP A 66 -1.74 -0.64 5.65
N THR A 67 -0.98 0.15 4.88
CA THR A 67 -1.47 1.39 4.29
C THR A 67 -0.93 1.50 2.87
N ILE A 68 -1.79 1.89 1.94
CA ILE A 68 -1.41 2.17 0.56
C ILE A 68 -1.82 3.61 0.22
N VAL A 69 -0.85 4.40 -0.22
CA VAL A 69 -1.12 5.71 -0.84
C VAL A 69 -1.03 5.47 -2.34
N ASP A 70 -2.18 5.50 -3.02
CA ASP A 70 -2.29 4.99 -4.38
C ASP A 70 -2.50 6.07 -5.43
N GLY A 71 -2.28 5.68 -6.67
CA GLY A 71 -2.52 6.53 -7.83
C GLY A 71 -1.31 7.35 -8.23
N PRO A 72 -1.22 7.71 -9.52
CA PRO A 72 -0.05 8.44 -10.02
C PRO A 72 0.05 9.84 -9.42
N TYR A 73 1.26 10.26 -9.10
CA TYR A 73 1.49 11.64 -8.69
C TYR A 73 1.23 12.58 -9.88
N LYS A 74 0.43 13.60 -9.66
CA LYS A 74 0.13 14.60 -10.70
C LYS A 74 0.58 15.97 -10.23
N GLN A 75 1.54 16.54 -10.92
CA GLN A 75 2.12 17.83 -10.57
C GLN A 75 1.07 18.95 -10.51
N GLU A 76 0.11 18.94 -11.42
CA GLU A 76 -0.95 19.94 -11.48
C GLU A 76 -1.91 19.87 -10.29
N LEU A 77 -1.92 18.74 -9.56
CA LEU A 77 -2.74 18.53 -8.38
C LEU A 77 -1.91 18.48 -7.10
N ARG A 78 -0.64 18.90 -7.18
CA ARG A 78 0.24 18.96 -6.02
C ARG A 78 -0.34 19.85 -4.94
N ASP A 79 -0.30 19.37 -3.70
CA ASP A 79 -0.81 20.13 -2.57
C ASP A 79 0.08 19.88 -1.36
N LEU A 80 0.84 20.90 -0.96
CA LEU A 80 1.79 20.82 0.15
C LEU A 80 1.10 20.69 1.51
N ARG A 81 -0.22 20.90 1.59
CA ARG A 81 -0.97 20.74 2.83
C ARG A 81 -1.28 19.29 3.15
N LEU A 82 -1.17 18.41 2.15
CA LEU A 82 -1.43 16.99 2.34
C LEU A 82 -0.29 16.35 3.12
N LYS A 83 -0.62 15.47 4.06
CA LYS A 83 0.37 14.85 4.96
C LYS A 83 1.07 13.64 4.32
N LEU A 84 0.29 12.76 3.71
CA LEU A 84 0.83 11.53 3.11
C LEU A 84 0.80 11.57 1.59
N ARG A 85 -0.25 12.13 1.01
CA ARG A 85 -0.39 12.21 -0.44
C ARG A 85 0.45 13.36 -0.98
N GLY A 86 1.05 13.17 -2.16
CA GLY A 86 1.76 14.25 -2.85
C GLY A 86 0.85 15.09 -3.73
N SER A 87 -0.25 14.54 -4.21
CA SER A 87 -1.22 15.23 -5.06
C SER A 87 -2.64 14.83 -4.65
N SER A 88 -3.60 15.72 -4.92
CA SER A 88 -4.97 15.55 -4.42
C SER A 88 -5.73 14.39 -5.05
N ASN A 89 -5.28 13.89 -6.19
CA ASN A 89 -5.91 12.73 -6.85
C ASN A 89 -5.56 11.39 -6.18
N GLN A 90 -4.51 11.37 -5.36
CA GLN A 90 -4.10 10.14 -4.68
C GLN A 90 -5.03 9.85 -3.50
N LYS A 91 -5.17 8.58 -3.15
CA LYS A 91 -6.00 8.14 -2.03
C LYS A 91 -5.17 7.37 -1.03
N ILE A 92 -5.61 7.39 0.22
CA ILE A 92 -4.99 6.61 1.29
C ILE A 92 -5.94 5.48 1.64
N TRP A 93 -5.43 4.25 1.58
CA TRP A 93 -6.19 3.07 1.94
C TRP A 93 -5.56 2.39 3.14
N GLU A 94 -6.37 2.06 4.15
CA GLU A 94 -5.93 1.30 5.31
C GLU A 94 -6.60 -0.07 5.32
N ARG A 95 -5.82 -1.09 5.62
CA ARG A 95 -6.33 -2.45 5.75
C ARG A 95 -6.90 -2.63 7.15
N THR A 96 -8.20 -2.91 7.21
CA THR A 96 -8.90 -3.11 8.48
C THR A 96 -9.55 -4.50 8.51
N THR A 97 -9.87 -4.98 9.71
CA THR A 97 -10.57 -6.25 9.89
C THR A 97 -12.02 -5.95 10.21
N THR A 98 -12.94 -6.52 9.40
CA THR A 98 -14.35 -6.40 9.71
C THR A 98 -14.68 -7.43 10.80
N LYS A 99 -15.32 -6.97 11.88
CA LYS A 99 -15.70 -7.86 12.99
C LYS A 99 -16.66 -8.96 12.55
N PHE A 100 -17.55 -8.64 11.62
CA PHE A 100 -18.60 -9.53 11.16
C PHE A 100 -18.09 -10.68 10.31
N LEU A 101 -17.22 -10.38 9.35
CA LEU A 101 -16.77 -11.37 8.37
C LEU A 101 -15.40 -11.95 8.71
N ARG A 102 -14.75 -11.45 9.74
CA ARG A 102 -13.39 -11.84 10.16
C ARG A 102 -12.39 -11.79 9.02
N ARG A 103 -12.63 -10.89 8.07
CA ARG A 103 -11.71 -10.72 6.94
C ARG A 103 -11.24 -9.28 6.85
N LYS A 104 -10.05 -9.12 6.30
CA LYS A 104 -9.44 -7.81 6.13
C LYS A 104 -9.98 -7.14 4.86
N VAL A 105 -10.31 -5.88 4.98
CA VAL A 105 -10.77 -5.07 3.85
C VAL A 105 -10.00 -3.76 3.81
N TRP A 106 -9.88 -3.19 2.63
CA TRP A 106 -9.25 -1.89 2.43
C TRP A 106 -10.31 -0.80 2.51
N LYS A 107 -10.08 0.18 3.39
CA LYS A 107 -10.97 1.33 3.55
C LYS A 107 -10.21 2.61 3.26
N GLU A 108 -10.84 3.52 2.52
CA GLU A 108 -10.26 4.83 2.25
C GLU A 108 -10.24 5.66 3.52
N LYS A 109 -9.07 6.27 3.81
CA LYS A 109 -8.89 7.20 4.91
C LYS A 109 -8.87 8.61 4.36
N LYS A 110 -9.71 9.50 4.90
CA LYS A 110 -9.70 10.90 4.51
C LYS A 110 -8.59 11.64 5.25
N GLU A 111 -7.86 12.48 4.51
CA GLU A 111 -6.90 13.43 5.08
C GLU A 111 -7.62 14.75 5.32
N ASP A 112 -7.54 15.23 6.54
CA ASP A 112 -8.12 16.55 6.87
C ASP A 112 -7.07 17.63 6.81
#